data_1c7a7e0dffab43a74aa32d7f864d357f
#
_entry.id   1c7a7e0dffab43a74aa32d7f864d357f
#
_cell.length_a   1.000
_cell.length_b   1.000
_cell.length_c   1.000
_cell.angle_alpha   90.00
_cell.angle_beta   90.00
_cell.angle_gamma   90.00
#
_symmetry.space_group_name_H-M   'P 1'
#
loop_
_entity.id
_entity.type
_entity.pdbx_description
1 polymer ?
#
loop_
_entity_poly.entity_id
_entity_poly.type
_entity_poly.pdbx_seq_one_letter_code
_entity_poly.pdbx_strand_id
1 'polypeptide(L)'
;MGFRNIMISSNMKLRIQDQQLVVTAGDEVHIPLEDINCILIENQSVTLSAYLLQKVADSGIALYVCDEKHLPNAVLLPMVRHSRHFKILKYQMETGKPLQKRLWQQVVIQKIRNQALCLQLLELDGHEELLRMCKEVQSGDRTHVEAKAAAYYFRCMYGLGFSRGNDHIINSALNYGYAIIRGMIARSIICYGLEPSIGIFHHSELNNYLADDMIEPFRPLVDLYVSSHFDISEIDSTLTPEMKKGLFGIINFDMSVKGDMRIVSNCIDMLIASYSSALQGNRTELDLPELIQLQVHSYE
;
A
#
# COMPACT_ATOMS: atom_id res chain seq x y z
N MET A 1 -14.03 -10.96 0.38
CA MET A 1 -12.59 -10.87 0.78
C MET A 1 -12.54 -10.75 2.28
N GLY A 2 -11.49 -11.29 2.91
CA GLY A 2 -11.33 -11.21 4.35
C GLY A 2 -11.20 -9.76 4.83
N PHE A 3 -11.58 -9.52 6.07
CA PHE A 3 -11.58 -8.19 6.70
C PHE A 3 -10.63 -8.10 7.91
N ARG A 4 -10.13 -9.25 8.37
CA ARG A 4 -9.23 -9.31 9.54
C ARG A 4 -7.78 -9.16 9.12
N ASN A 5 -7.08 -8.28 9.82
CA ASN A 5 -5.64 -8.09 9.68
C ASN A 5 -4.98 -8.57 10.98
N ILE A 6 -4.06 -9.54 10.85
CA ILE A 6 -3.48 -10.26 12.00
C ILE A 6 -2.01 -9.90 12.10
N MET A 7 -1.60 -9.42 13.29
CA MET A 7 -0.18 -9.17 13.60
C MET A 7 0.29 -10.17 14.67
N ILE A 8 1.39 -10.86 14.37
CA ILE A 8 2.03 -11.84 15.27
C ILE A 8 3.33 -11.23 15.79
N SER A 9 3.28 -10.67 16.99
CA SER A 9 4.39 -9.93 17.62
C SER A 9 5.17 -10.74 18.68
N SER A 10 4.71 -11.93 19.02
CA SER A 10 5.40 -12.81 20.00
C SER A 10 5.67 -14.19 19.43
N ASN A 11 6.51 -14.97 20.12
CA ASN A 11 6.81 -16.33 19.72
C ASN A 11 5.55 -17.21 19.83
N MET A 12 5.00 -17.59 18.71
CA MET A 12 3.77 -18.38 18.59
C MET A 12 3.95 -19.48 17.56
N LYS A 13 3.11 -20.52 17.68
CA LYS A 13 3.00 -21.57 16.67
C LYS A 13 1.74 -21.34 15.86
N LEU A 14 1.90 -21.28 14.55
CA LEU A 14 0.82 -21.10 13.58
C LEU A 14 0.59 -22.39 12.80
N ARG A 15 -0.65 -22.85 12.73
CA ARG A 15 -1.05 -24.02 11.94
C ARG A 15 -2.41 -23.80 11.28
N ILE A 16 -2.73 -24.64 10.31
CA ILE A 16 -4.07 -24.68 9.70
C ILE A 16 -4.80 -25.93 10.16
N GLN A 17 -6.04 -25.75 10.58
CA GLN A 17 -6.95 -26.82 10.91
C GLN A 17 -8.38 -26.41 10.47
N ASP A 18 -9.09 -27.28 9.76
CA ASP A 18 -10.48 -27.09 9.34
C ASP A 18 -10.75 -25.73 8.66
N GLN A 19 -9.86 -25.35 7.71
CA GLN A 19 -9.88 -24.06 6.99
C GLN A 19 -9.76 -22.84 7.93
N GLN A 20 -9.20 -23.00 9.10
CA GLN A 20 -8.93 -21.96 10.08
C GLN A 20 -7.44 -21.82 10.34
N LEU A 21 -6.99 -20.58 10.51
CA LEU A 21 -5.70 -20.30 11.13
C LEU A 21 -5.83 -20.53 12.63
N VAL A 22 -5.03 -21.43 13.16
CA VAL A 22 -4.92 -21.69 14.60
C VAL A 22 -3.62 -21.07 15.12
N VAL A 23 -3.77 -20.12 16.03
CA VAL A 23 -2.67 -19.41 16.71
C VAL A 23 -2.57 -19.98 18.14
N THR A 24 -1.42 -20.53 18.51
CA THR A 24 -1.18 -21.12 19.83
C THR A 24 -0.16 -20.27 20.61
N ALA A 25 -0.62 -19.67 21.71
CA ALA A 25 0.18 -18.88 22.64
C ALA A 25 -0.16 -19.21 24.11
N GLY A 26 -0.44 -20.47 24.40
CA GLY A 26 -1.10 -20.97 25.62
C GLY A 26 -2.48 -21.50 25.26
N ASP A 27 -3.44 -20.60 25.11
CA ASP A 27 -4.76 -20.92 24.54
C ASP A 27 -4.72 -20.89 23.01
N GLU A 28 -5.61 -21.65 22.39
CA GLU A 28 -5.75 -21.67 20.92
C GLU A 28 -6.81 -20.66 20.47
N VAL A 29 -6.43 -19.82 19.53
CA VAL A 29 -7.34 -18.92 18.83
C VAL A 29 -7.55 -19.42 17.41
N HIS A 30 -8.81 -19.61 17.01
CA HIS A 30 -9.21 -20.09 15.70
C HIS A 30 -9.79 -18.95 14.86
N ILE A 31 -9.26 -18.73 13.67
CA ILE A 31 -9.69 -17.65 12.79
C ILE A 31 -9.95 -18.25 11.39
N PRO A 32 -11.19 -18.17 10.85
CA PRO A 32 -11.50 -18.65 9.51
C PRO A 32 -10.60 -17.96 8.46
N LEU A 33 -10.05 -18.74 7.52
CA LEU A 33 -9.18 -18.18 6.47
C LEU A 33 -9.91 -17.18 5.58
N GLU A 34 -11.20 -17.35 5.36
CA GLU A 34 -12.03 -16.44 4.57
C GLU A 34 -12.17 -15.04 5.18
N ASP A 35 -12.03 -14.94 6.51
CA ASP A 35 -12.06 -13.68 7.24
C ASP A 35 -10.73 -12.93 7.18
N ILE A 36 -9.63 -13.60 6.81
CA ILE A 36 -8.29 -13.02 6.90
C ILE A 36 -7.95 -12.30 5.60
N ASN A 37 -7.61 -11.03 5.71
CA ASN A 37 -7.11 -10.22 4.61
C ASN A 37 -5.58 -10.29 4.51
N CYS A 38 -4.87 -10.09 5.65
CA CYS A 38 -3.42 -10.25 5.70
C CYS A 38 -2.93 -10.74 7.07
N ILE A 39 -1.70 -11.28 7.07
CA ILE A 39 -0.97 -11.72 8.26
C ILE A 39 0.40 -11.04 8.23
N LEU A 40 0.77 -10.34 9.30
CA LEU A 40 2.11 -9.79 9.50
C LEU A 40 2.81 -10.59 10.58
N ILE A 41 3.91 -11.25 10.23
CA ILE A 41 4.79 -11.96 11.17
C ILE A 41 5.94 -11.02 11.51
N GLU A 42 5.85 -10.39 12.68
CA GLU A 42 6.87 -9.48 13.19
C GLU A 42 7.96 -10.23 13.96
N ASN A 43 7.57 -11.25 14.74
CA ASN A 43 8.51 -12.02 15.55
C ASN A 43 9.18 -13.12 14.74
N GLN A 44 10.50 -13.10 14.65
CA GLN A 44 11.30 -14.03 13.87
C GLN A 44 11.34 -15.47 14.43
N SER A 45 10.91 -15.68 15.69
CA SER A 45 10.87 -17.00 16.31
C SER A 45 9.54 -17.74 16.07
N VAL A 46 8.63 -17.17 15.31
CA VAL A 46 7.34 -17.80 14.94
C VAL A 46 7.59 -19.06 14.12
N THR A 47 6.92 -20.15 14.51
CA THR A 47 6.99 -21.42 13.79
C THR A 47 5.73 -21.64 12.97
N LEU A 48 5.91 -21.95 11.69
CA LEU A 48 4.82 -22.24 10.75
C LEU A 48 5.18 -23.40 9.81
N SER A 49 4.17 -24.08 9.29
CA SER A 49 4.35 -25.24 8.41
C SER A 49 4.26 -24.82 6.93
N ALA A 50 4.88 -25.61 6.04
CA ALA A 50 4.72 -25.44 4.58
C ALA A 50 3.24 -25.56 4.16
N TYR A 51 2.45 -26.40 4.83
CA TYR A 51 1.01 -26.52 4.60
C TYR A 51 0.26 -25.21 4.90
N LEU A 52 0.66 -24.48 5.98
CA LEU A 52 0.10 -23.16 6.26
C LEU A 52 0.43 -22.18 5.15
N LEU A 53 1.69 -22.12 4.70
CA LEU A 53 2.10 -21.23 3.60
C LEU A 53 1.30 -21.50 2.32
N GLN A 54 1.11 -22.78 1.97
CA GLN A 54 0.28 -23.17 0.84
C GLN A 54 -1.16 -22.64 1.00
N LYS A 55 -1.81 -22.89 2.14
CA LYS A 55 -3.20 -22.50 2.37
C LYS A 55 -3.41 -21.00 2.39
N VAL A 56 -2.47 -20.25 2.96
CA VAL A 56 -2.46 -18.78 2.94
C VAL A 56 -2.37 -18.26 1.51
N ALA A 57 -1.45 -18.81 0.70
CA ALA A 57 -1.33 -18.46 -0.72
C ALA A 57 -2.59 -18.83 -1.51
N ASP A 58 -3.13 -20.03 -1.34
CA ASP A 58 -4.37 -20.49 -2.00
C ASP A 58 -5.58 -19.61 -1.65
N SER A 59 -5.64 -19.11 -0.41
CA SER A 59 -6.70 -18.20 0.05
C SER A 59 -6.49 -16.75 -0.40
N GLY A 60 -5.31 -16.41 -0.97
CA GLY A 60 -4.95 -15.06 -1.40
C GLY A 60 -4.75 -14.09 -0.25
N ILE A 61 -4.39 -14.61 0.89
CA ILE A 61 -4.01 -13.84 2.06
C ILE A 61 -2.57 -13.34 1.83
N ALA A 62 -2.31 -12.05 2.06
CA ALA A 62 -0.95 -11.53 2.06
C ALA A 62 -0.28 -11.92 3.38
N LEU A 63 0.85 -12.62 3.32
CA LEU A 63 1.64 -12.93 4.50
C LEU A 63 2.97 -12.19 4.43
N TYR A 64 3.17 -11.26 5.35
CA TYR A 64 4.39 -10.47 5.47
C TYR A 64 5.33 -11.08 6.51
N VAL A 65 6.63 -10.96 6.25
CA VAL A 65 7.68 -11.31 7.20
C VAL A 65 8.57 -10.08 7.41
N CYS A 66 8.92 -9.77 8.64
CA CYS A 66 9.78 -8.66 9.00
C CYS A 66 11.26 -9.09 9.09
N ASP A 67 12.15 -8.13 8.83
CA ASP A 67 13.59 -8.26 9.04
C ASP A 67 13.99 -8.14 10.53
N GLU A 68 15.28 -8.14 10.81
CA GLU A 68 15.87 -7.98 12.17
C GLU A 68 15.56 -6.62 12.80
N LYS A 69 15.22 -5.62 11.99
CA LYS A 69 14.77 -4.30 12.43
C LYS A 69 13.26 -4.23 12.61
N HIS A 70 12.59 -5.38 12.49
CA HIS A 70 11.13 -5.50 12.52
C HIS A 70 10.41 -4.70 11.43
N LEU A 71 11.06 -4.44 10.30
CA LEU A 71 10.47 -3.80 9.13
C LEU A 71 9.96 -4.88 8.16
N PRO A 72 8.77 -4.71 7.54
CA PRO A 72 8.29 -5.62 6.53
C PRO A 72 9.28 -5.72 5.36
N ASN A 73 9.90 -6.90 5.20
CA ASN A 73 10.97 -7.15 4.23
C ASN A 73 10.56 -8.10 3.11
N ALA A 74 9.64 -9.03 3.40
CA ALA A 74 9.18 -10.00 2.42
C ALA A 74 7.66 -10.19 2.50
N VAL A 75 7.06 -10.57 1.38
CA VAL A 75 5.65 -10.96 1.32
C VAL A 75 5.52 -12.27 0.54
N LEU A 76 4.77 -13.23 1.10
CA LEU A 76 4.34 -14.42 0.39
C LEU A 76 3.15 -14.07 -0.51
N LEU A 77 3.28 -14.36 -1.78
CA LEU A 77 2.27 -14.14 -2.80
C LEU A 77 1.95 -15.47 -3.52
N PRO A 78 0.71 -15.68 -4.00
CA PRO A 78 0.41 -16.83 -4.84
C PRO A 78 1.17 -16.73 -6.16
N MET A 79 1.68 -17.85 -6.68
CA MET A 79 2.42 -17.85 -7.97
C MET A 79 1.53 -17.47 -9.14
N VAL A 80 0.35 -18.06 -9.24
CA VAL A 80 -0.64 -17.79 -10.29
C VAL A 80 -2.03 -17.98 -9.71
N ARG A 81 -2.86 -16.95 -9.77
CA ARG A 81 -4.26 -17.03 -9.29
C ARG A 81 -5.30 -16.73 -10.34
N HIS A 82 -4.92 -16.09 -11.42
CA HIS A 82 -5.86 -15.62 -12.43
C HIS A 82 -5.90 -16.57 -13.64
N SER A 83 -7.07 -17.14 -13.93
CA SER A 83 -7.25 -18.09 -15.04
C SER A 83 -6.90 -17.52 -16.43
N ARG A 84 -6.81 -16.20 -16.57
CA ARG A 84 -6.45 -15.49 -17.80
C ARG A 84 -5.12 -14.77 -17.69
N HIS A 85 -4.22 -15.19 -16.79
CA HIS A 85 -2.94 -14.52 -16.52
C HIS A 85 -2.17 -14.22 -17.81
N PHE A 86 -1.94 -15.22 -18.69
CA PHE A 86 -1.21 -15.03 -19.94
C PHE A 86 -1.86 -13.98 -20.86
N LYS A 87 -3.21 -13.93 -20.92
CA LYS A 87 -3.92 -12.93 -21.72
C LYS A 87 -3.71 -11.53 -21.18
N ILE A 88 -3.76 -11.35 -19.84
CA ILE A 88 -3.57 -10.06 -19.18
C ILE A 88 -2.12 -9.61 -19.30
N LEU A 89 -1.16 -10.51 -19.10
CA LEU A 89 0.26 -10.26 -19.32
C LEU A 89 0.53 -9.75 -20.74
N LYS A 90 -0.09 -10.37 -21.75
CA LYS A 90 0.02 -9.92 -23.13
C LYS A 90 -0.47 -8.48 -23.31
N TYR A 91 -1.64 -8.13 -22.76
CA TYR A 91 -2.13 -6.75 -22.78
C TYR A 91 -1.15 -5.80 -22.08
N GLN A 92 -0.60 -6.20 -20.94
CA GLN A 92 0.36 -5.37 -20.19
C GLN A 92 1.63 -5.10 -21.02
N MET A 93 2.18 -6.13 -21.68
CA MET A 93 3.37 -6.00 -22.53
C MET A 93 3.11 -5.19 -23.81
N GLU A 94 1.93 -5.35 -24.43
CA GLU A 94 1.55 -4.70 -25.69
C GLU A 94 0.99 -3.29 -25.49
N THR A 95 0.84 -2.84 -24.23
CA THR A 95 0.29 -1.51 -23.94
C THR A 95 1.20 -0.41 -24.49
N GLY A 96 0.63 0.40 -25.41
CA GLY A 96 1.36 1.48 -26.06
C GLY A 96 1.69 2.63 -25.10
N LYS A 97 2.84 3.26 -25.31
CA LYS A 97 3.29 4.45 -24.53
C LYS A 97 2.25 5.56 -24.34
N PRO A 98 1.35 5.87 -25.29
CA PRO A 98 0.32 6.89 -25.06
C PRO A 98 -0.65 6.55 -23.93
N LEU A 99 -1.05 5.29 -23.80
CA LEU A 99 -1.91 4.84 -22.70
C LEU A 99 -1.15 4.85 -21.38
N GLN A 100 0.06 4.27 -21.33
CA GLN A 100 0.92 4.29 -20.14
C GLN A 100 1.08 5.72 -19.59
N LYS A 101 1.42 6.68 -20.46
CA LYS A 101 1.59 8.10 -20.06
C LYS A 101 0.33 8.74 -19.51
N ARG A 102 -0.86 8.40 -20.06
CA ARG A 102 -2.14 8.91 -19.56
C ARG A 102 -2.51 8.30 -18.21
N LEU A 103 -2.25 7.00 -18.02
CA LEU A 103 -2.50 6.33 -16.75
C LEU A 103 -1.55 6.85 -15.67
N TRP A 104 -0.27 7.03 -15.99
CA TRP A 104 0.70 7.64 -15.08
C TRP A 104 0.31 9.07 -14.69
N GLN A 105 -0.12 9.88 -15.63
CA GLN A 105 -0.61 11.23 -15.35
C GLN A 105 -1.74 11.23 -14.31
N GLN A 106 -2.69 10.31 -14.41
CA GLN A 106 -3.78 10.19 -13.44
C GLN A 106 -3.26 9.83 -12.04
N VAL A 107 -2.32 8.89 -11.95
CA VAL A 107 -1.69 8.48 -10.69
C VAL A 107 -0.98 9.66 -10.03
N VAL A 108 -0.17 10.40 -10.79
CA VAL A 108 0.56 11.58 -10.29
C VAL A 108 -0.39 12.68 -9.83
N ILE A 109 -1.41 13.00 -10.62
CA ILE A 109 -2.41 14.03 -10.24
C ILE A 109 -3.10 13.63 -8.93
N GLN A 110 -3.50 12.37 -8.78
CA GLN A 110 -4.17 11.93 -7.56
C GLN A 110 -3.22 11.93 -6.35
N LYS A 111 -1.95 11.53 -6.53
CA LYS A 111 -0.94 11.67 -5.48
C LYS A 111 -0.86 13.10 -4.97
N ILE A 112 -0.67 14.08 -5.89
CA ILE A 112 -0.52 15.49 -5.52
C ILE A 112 -1.80 16.04 -4.88
N ARG A 113 -2.98 15.65 -5.37
CA ARG A 113 -4.27 15.99 -4.71
C ARG A 113 -4.33 15.47 -3.28
N ASN A 114 -3.97 14.22 -3.08
CA ASN A 114 -3.96 13.61 -1.75
C ASN A 114 -2.91 14.26 -0.83
N GLN A 115 -1.77 14.71 -1.36
CA GLN A 115 -0.81 15.53 -0.63
C GLN A 115 -1.41 16.88 -0.21
N ALA A 116 -2.14 17.54 -1.10
CA ALA A 116 -2.84 18.78 -0.78
C ALA A 116 -3.90 18.55 0.32
N LEU A 117 -4.71 17.50 0.18
CA LEU A 117 -5.70 17.13 1.20
C LEU A 117 -5.04 16.76 2.54
N CYS A 118 -3.88 16.11 2.52
CA CYS A 118 -3.13 15.81 3.75
C CYS A 118 -2.71 17.11 4.47
N LEU A 119 -2.14 18.09 3.76
CA LEU A 119 -1.81 19.39 4.36
C LEU A 119 -3.05 20.09 4.92
N GLN A 120 -4.15 20.07 4.18
CA GLN A 120 -5.41 20.67 4.63
C GLN A 120 -5.96 20.00 5.89
N LEU A 121 -5.95 18.67 5.97
CA LEU A 121 -6.41 17.91 7.14
C LEU A 121 -5.52 18.10 8.37
N LEU A 122 -4.24 18.42 8.15
CA LEU A 122 -3.28 18.78 9.20
C LEU A 122 -3.28 20.27 9.54
N GLU A 123 -4.15 21.07 8.90
CA GLU A 123 -4.21 22.52 9.06
C GLU A 123 -2.87 23.22 8.74
N LEU A 124 -2.11 22.67 7.78
CA LEU A 124 -0.83 23.20 7.32
C LEU A 124 -1.01 24.02 6.03
N ASP A 125 -0.18 25.07 5.91
CA ASP A 125 -0.12 25.87 4.69
C ASP A 125 0.44 25.08 3.50
N GLY A 126 0.11 25.51 2.27
CA GLY A 126 0.72 25.01 1.04
C GLY A 126 -0.18 24.12 0.18
N HIS A 127 -1.37 23.76 0.65
CA HIS A 127 -2.31 22.90 -0.11
C HIS A 127 -2.74 23.53 -1.46
N GLU A 128 -2.94 24.87 -1.51
CA GLU A 128 -3.33 25.57 -2.74
C GLU A 128 -2.26 25.48 -3.83
N GLU A 129 -0.99 25.58 -3.44
CA GLU A 129 0.14 25.44 -4.36
C GLU A 129 0.22 24.04 -4.96
N LEU A 130 0.00 22.98 -4.16
CA LEU A 130 -0.08 21.60 -4.63
C LEU A 130 -1.26 21.43 -5.61
N LEU A 131 -2.42 22.02 -5.33
CA LEU A 131 -3.57 22.00 -6.25
C LEU A 131 -3.28 22.75 -7.55
N ARG A 132 -2.46 23.81 -7.52
CA ARG A 132 -1.95 24.48 -8.72
C ARG A 132 -1.05 23.57 -9.54
N MET A 133 -0.10 22.89 -8.87
CA MET A 133 0.82 21.92 -9.49
C MET A 133 0.08 20.75 -10.17
N CYS A 134 -1.07 20.31 -9.64
CA CYS A 134 -1.89 19.29 -10.31
C CYS A 134 -2.25 19.68 -11.76
N LYS A 135 -2.49 20.97 -12.02
CA LYS A 135 -2.86 21.47 -13.36
C LYS A 135 -1.67 21.50 -14.32
N GLU A 136 -0.45 21.47 -13.81
CA GLU A 136 0.80 21.49 -14.58
C GLU A 136 1.25 20.08 -15.02
N VAL A 137 0.67 19.01 -14.44
CA VAL A 137 1.04 17.63 -14.76
C VAL A 137 0.65 17.28 -16.19
N GLN A 138 1.65 17.13 -17.05
CA GLN A 138 1.49 16.70 -18.43
C GLN A 138 1.47 15.18 -18.56
N SER A 139 1.02 14.68 -19.71
CA SER A 139 1.03 13.26 -20.04
C SER A 139 2.44 12.66 -19.88
N GLY A 140 2.57 11.71 -18.97
CA GLY A 140 3.86 11.08 -18.60
C GLY A 140 4.74 11.94 -17.72
N ASP A 141 4.21 12.97 -17.07
CA ASP A 141 4.91 13.89 -16.16
C ASP A 141 6.29 14.37 -16.66
N ARG A 142 6.35 14.82 -17.91
CA ARG A 142 7.60 15.19 -18.59
C ARG A 142 8.39 16.29 -17.89
N THR A 143 7.76 17.11 -17.10
CA THR A 143 8.34 18.25 -16.39
C THR A 143 8.69 17.92 -14.94
N HIS A 144 8.55 16.65 -14.55
CA HIS A 144 8.83 16.13 -13.19
C HIS A 144 8.10 16.93 -12.10
N VAL A 145 6.82 17.21 -12.33
CA VAL A 145 5.96 17.92 -11.38
C VAL A 145 5.80 17.08 -10.10
N GLU A 146 5.70 15.76 -10.24
CA GLU A 146 5.62 14.82 -9.11
C GLU A 146 6.76 15.03 -8.11
N ALA A 147 8.01 15.06 -8.58
CA ALA A 147 9.17 15.24 -7.71
C ALA A 147 9.21 16.64 -7.06
N LYS A 148 8.80 17.68 -7.81
CA LYS A 148 8.70 19.07 -7.29
C LYS A 148 7.62 19.17 -6.21
N ALA A 149 6.46 18.58 -6.45
CA ALA A 149 5.35 18.55 -5.52
C ALA A 149 5.73 17.78 -4.24
N ALA A 150 6.39 16.63 -4.36
CA ALA A 150 6.87 15.86 -3.21
C ALA A 150 7.86 16.65 -2.35
N ALA A 151 8.85 17.32 -2.98
CA ALA A 151 9.81 18.16 -2.26
C ALA A 151 9.13 19.34 -1.54
N TYR A 152 8.18 20.00 -2.19
CA TYR A 152 7.40 21.07 -1.60
C TYR A 152 6.54 20.58 -0.44
N TYR A 153 5.81 19.47 -0.62
CA TYR A 153 4.95 18.85 0.36
C TYR A 153 5.69 18.47 1.65
N PHE A 154 6.81 17.73 1.55
CA PHE A 154 7.58 17.34 2.75
C PHE A 154 8.19 18.52 3.47
N ARG A 155 8.52 19.59 2.74
CA ARG A 155 8.96 20.85 3.35
C ARG A 155 7.82 21.54 4.13
N CYS A 156 6.60 21.53 3.63
CA CYS A 156 5.44 22.04 4.35
C CYS A 156 5.14 21.22 5.61
N MET A 157 5.27 19.90 5.53
CA MET A 157 5.00 19.00 6.66
C MET A 157 6.04 19.06 7.77
N TYR A 158 7.32 19.06 7.41
CA TYR A 158 8.41 18.82 8.36
C TYR A 158 9.50 19.88 8.37
N GLY A 159 9.37 20.94 7.56
CA GLY A 159 10.33 22.02 7.47
C GLY A 159 11.54 21.74 6.58
N LEU A 160 12.43 22.75 6.47
CA LEU A 160 13.58 22.73 5.56
C LEU A 160 14.67 21.70 5.91
N GLY A 161 14.75 21.28 7.17
CA GLY A 161 15.78 20.34 7.66
C GLY A 161 15.41 18.87 7.43
N PHE A 162 14.18 18.57 7.04
CA PHE A 162 13.74 17.19 6.85
C PHE A 162 14.21 16.61 5.51
N SER A 163 14.76 15.41 5.56
CA SER A 163 15.12 14.62 4.38
C SER A 163 14.63 13.20 4.52
N ARG A 164 14.05 12.66 3.46
CA ARG A 164 13.58 11.25 3.39
C ARG A 164 14.72 10.22 3.50
N GLY A 165 15.98 10.63 3.33
CA GLY A 165 17.16 9.77 3.47
C GLY A 165 17.78 9.76 4.87
N ASN A 166 17.32 10.60 5.80
CA ASN A 166 17.88 10.66 7.14
C ASN A 166 17.35 9.52 8.03
N ASP A 167 18.19 9.07 8.96
CA ASP A 167 17.78 8.13 10.02
C ASP A 167 16.97 8.91 11.07
N HIS A 168 15.67 8.73 11.04
CA HIS A 168 14.70 9.46 11.85
C HIS A 168 13.42 8.64 12.02
N ILE A 169 12.77 8.71 13.19
CA ILE A 169 11.55 7.93 13.49
C ILE A 169 10.45 8.14 12.46
N ILE A 170 10.25 9.36 11.98
CA ILE A 170 9.26 9.67 10.93
C ILE A 170 9.57 8.86 9.67
N ASN A 171 10.82 8.80 9.22
CA ASN A 171 11.21 8.03 8.05
C ASN A 171 11.02 6.52 8.25
N SER A 172 11.33 6.01 9.44
CA SER A 172 11.08 4.62 9.82
C SER A 172 9.58 4.30 9.79
N ALA A 173 8.74 5.18 10.33
CA ALA A 173 7.29 5.03 10.35
C ALA A 173 6.69 5.09 8.93
N LEU A 174 7.10 6.07 8.11
CA LEU A 174 6.68 6.19 6.73
C LEU A 174 7.07 4.95 5.91
N ASN A 175 8.32 4.48 6.04
CA ASN A 175 8.80 3.30 5.32
C ASN A 175 8.03 2.03 5.74
N TYR A 176 7.73 1.88 7.04
CA TYR A 176 6.94 0.77 7.55
C TYR A 176 5.52 0.77 6.95
N GLY A 177 4.81 1.88 7.04
CA GLY A 177 3.45 2.01 6.51
C GLY A 177 3.40 1.82 4.98
N TYR A 178 4.37 2.39 4.25
CA TYR A 178 4.47 2.18 2.80
C TYR A 178 4.74 0.71 2.45
N ALA A 179 5.57 -0.01 3.21
CA ALA A 179 5.83 -1.43 2.95
C ALA A 179 4.56 -2.28 3.11
N ILE A 180 3.72 -1.99 4.10
CA ILE A 180 2.42 -2.66 4.28
C ILE A 180 1.50 -2.43 3.07
N ILE A 181 1.27 -1.17 2.69
CA ILE A 181 0.41 -0.84 1.55
C ILE A 181 0.96 -1.43 0.25
N ARG A 182 2.28 -1.31 0.01
CA ARG A 182 2.95 -1.85 -1.17
C ARG A 182 2.76 -3.37 -1.31
N GLY A 183 2.87 -4.11 -0.20
CA GLY A 183 2.66 -5.56 -0.22
C GLY A 183 1.20 -5.94 -0.52
N MET A 184 0.21 -5.19 -0.01
CA MET A 184 -1.21 -5.37 -0.36
C MET A 184 -1.46 -5.11 -1.86
N ILE A 185 -0.82 -4.07 -2.41
CA ILE A 185 -0.88 -3.78 -3.85
C ILE A 185 -0.24 -4.92 -4.66
N ALA A 186 0.94 -5.41 -4.27
CA ALA A 186 1.62 -6.52 -4.95
C ALA A 186 0.74 -7.80 -4.95
N ARG A 187 0.07 -8.10 -3.84
CA ARG A 187 -0.92 -9.17 -3.78
C ARG A 187 -2.05 -8.95 -4.78
N SER A 188 -2.66 -7.76 -4.79
CA SER A 188 -3.76 -7.44 -5.69
C SER A 188 -3.34 -7.57 -7.15
N ILE A 189 -2.15 -7.06 -7.53
CA ILE A 189 -1.57 -7.18 -8.87
C ILE A 189 -1.59 -8.64 -9.34
N ILE A 190 -1.09 -9.56 -8.52
CA ILE A 190 -1.04 -11.00 -8.88
C ILE A 190 -2.47 -11.59 -8.94
N CYS A 191 -3.34 -11.22 -8.00
CA CYS A 191 -4.74 -11.69 -8.01
C CYS A 191 -5.52 -11.27 -9.26
N TYR A 192 -5.17 -10.13 -9.86
CA TYR A 192 -5.76 -9.66 -11.12
C TYR A 192 -4.98 -10.13 -12.38
N GLY A 193 -3.98 -11.00 -12.22
CA GLY A 193 -3.24 -11.61 -13.31
C GLY A 193 -2.22 -10.69 -13.98
N LEU A 194 -1.84 -9.62 -13.31
CA LEU A 194 -0.81 -8.68 -13.76
C LEU A 194 0.58 -9.14 -13.32
N GLU A 195 1.61 -8.69 -14.04
CA GLU A 195 3.02 -8.94 -13.73
C GLU A 195 3.59 -7.77 -12.91
N PRO A 196 4.02 -7.99 -11.65
CA PRO A 196 4.50 -6.92 -10.78
C PRO A 196 5.75 -6.18 -11.28
N SER A 197 6.61 -6.85 -12.06
CA SER A 197 7.84 -6.26 -12.58
C SER A 197 7.64 -5.30 -13.74
N ILE A 198 6.45 -5.26 -14.35
CA ILE A 198 6.12 -4.39 -15.47
C ILE A 198 5.36 -3.17 -14.96
N GLY A 199 6.08 -2.09 -14.61
CA GLY A 199 5.50 -0.82 -14.17
C GLY A 199 4.86 0.00 -15.28
N ILE A 200 4.17 1.07 -14.90
CA ILE A 200 3.60 2.06 -15.83
C ILE A 200 4.68 3.06 -16.25
N PHE A 201 5.45 3.54 -15.29
CA PHE A 201 6.45 4.60 -15.45
C PHE A 201 7.86 4.14 -15.09
N HIS A 202 8.05 3.50 -13.93
CA HIS A 202 9.36 3.03 -13.51
C HIS A 202 9.75 1.76 -14.26
N HIS A 203 10.94 1.77 -14.84
CA HIS A 203 11.50 0.66 -15.61
C HIS A 203 12.97 0.48 -15.22
N SER A 204 13.29 -0.46 -14.34
CA SER A 204 14.64 -0.96 -14.16
C SER A 204 14.61 -2.46 -13.83
N GLU A 205 15.75 -3.13 -13.84
CA GLU A 205 15.80 -4.60 -13.87
C GLU A 205 15.60 -5.30 -12.50
N LEU A 206 15.28 -4.57 -11.41
CA LEU A 206 15.48 -5.11 -10.05
C LEU A 206 14.29 -5.06 -9.09
N ASN A 207 13.09 -4.53 -9.44
CA ASN A 207 12.01 -4.33 -8.45
C ASN A 207 10.57 -4.57 -8.97
N ASN A 208 9.60 -4.61 -8.03
CA ASN A 208 8.15 -4.71 -8.30
C ASN A 208 7.55 -3.35 -8.72
N TYR A 209 7.98 -2.81 -9.84
CA TYR A 209 7.67 -1.44 -10.28
C TYR A 209 6.20 -1.09 -10.36
N LEU A 210 5.33 -2.04 -10.71
CA LEU A 210 3.90 -1.76 -10.76
C LEU A 210 3.34 -1.46 -9.37
N ALA A 211 3.82 -2.15 -8.33
CA ALA A 211 3.42 -1.86 -6.97
C ALA A 211 3.96 -0.49 -6.51
N ASP A 212 5.17 -0.12 -6.94
CA ASP A 212 5.78 1.17 -6.65
C ASP A 212 5.06 2.32 -7.37
N ASP A 213 4.56 2.10 -8.57
CA ASP A 213 3.73 3.07 -9.30
C ASP A 213 2.34 3.22 -8.67
N MET A 214 1.72 2.10 -8.30
CA MET A 214 0.34 2.08 -7.80
C MET A 214 0.19 2.54 -6.34
N ILE A 215 1.27 2.54 -5.55
CA ILE A 215 1.22 3.03 -4.17
C ILE A 215 1.10 4.56 -4.08
N GLU A 216 1.50 5.28 -5.11
CA GLU A 216 1.66 6.74 -5.05
C GLU A 216 0.40 7.48 -4.53
N PRO A 217 -0.84 7.15 -4.94
CA PRO A 217 -2.04 7.78 -4.41
C PRO A 217 -2.33 7.47 -2.94
N PHE A 218 -1.75 6.38 -2.41
CA PHE A 218 -1.96 5.94 -1.02
C PHE A 218 -0.92 6.50 -0.05
N ARG A 219 0.26 6.95 -0.54
CA ARG A 219 1.32 7.48 0.35
C ARG A 219 0.82 8.57 1.30
N PRO A 220 0.02 9.56 0.86
CA PRO A 220 -0.46 10.61 1.74
C PRO A 220 -1.35 10.14 2.90
N LEU A 221 -1.98 8.97 2.79
CA LEU A 221 -2.70 8.37 3.93
C LEU A 221 -1.73 7.97 5.05
N VAL A 222 -0.61 7.34 4.69
CA VAL A 222 0.45 6.98 5.64
C VAL A 222 1.08 8.24 6.22
N ASP A 223 1.33 9.26 5.37
CA ASP A 223 1.88 10.54 5.77
C ASP A 223 0.98 11.24 6.80
N LEU A 224 -0.33 11.28 6.53
CA LEU A 224 -1.33 11.84 7.44
C LEU A 224 -1.33 11.10 8.79
N TYR A 225 -1.32 9.76 8.74
CA TYR A 225 -1.29 8.96 9.96
C TYR A 225 -0.02 9.23 10.79
N VAL A 226 1.14 9.21 10.15
CA VAL A 226 2.43 9.44 10.82
C VAL A 226 2.48 10.84 11.42
N SER A 227 2.12 11.87 10.67
CA SER A 227 2.12 13.26 11.19
C SER A 227 1.12 13.50 12.31
N SER A 228 0.04 12.72 12.37
CA SER A 228 -0.96 12.83 13.44
C SER A 228 -0.60 12.08 14.73
N HIS A 229 0.34 11.10 14.66
CA HIS A 229 0.60 10.17 15.78
C HIS A 229 2.07 10.14 16.23
N PHE A 230 2.99 10.76 15.49
CA PHE A 230 4.42 10.71 15.79
C PHE A 230 4.98 12.12 16.00
N ASP A 231 5.85 12.27 16.99
CA ASP A 231 6.52 13.56 17.26
C ASP A 231 7.82 13.63 16.44
N ILE A 232 7.96 14.68 15.64
CA ILE A 232 9.17 14.97 14.87
C ILE A 232 10.38 15.27 15.76
N SER A 233 10.17 15.67 17.01
CA SER A 233 11.25 15.94 17.96
C SER A 233 11.89 14.68 18.55
N GLU A 234 11.30 13.49 18.35
CA GLU A 234 11.87 12.24 18.80
C GLU A 234 13.16 11.91 18.02
N ILE A 235 14.25 11.74 18.73
CA ILE A 235 15.60 11.48 18.15
C ILE A 235 15.77 9.98 17.83
N ASP A 236 15.08 9.09 18.58
CA ASP A 236 15.16 7.64 18.36
C ASP A 236 14.45 7.27 17.05
N SER A 237 15.10 6.48 16.21
CA SER A 237 14.51 5.95 14.97
C SER A 237 13.78 4.63 15.13
N THR A 238 13.73 4.09 16.34
CA THR A 238 13.18 2.76 16.64
C THR A 238 11.68 2.82 16.91
N LEU A 239 10.90 2.12 16.09
CA LEU A 239 9.45 2.00 16.27
C LEU A 239 9.11 1.05 17.42
N THR A 240 8.26 1.49 18.35
CA THR A 240 7.70 0.62 19.40
C THR A 240 6.69 -0.37 18.80
N PRO A 241 6.37 -1.48 19.53
CA PRO A 241 5.33 -2.43 19.11
C PRO A 241 3.96 -1.76 18.89
N GLU A 242 3.59 -0.79 19.73
CA GLU A 242 2.34 -0.04 19.63
C GLU A 242 2.30 0.82 18.36
N MET A 243 3.38 1.51 18.06
CA MET A 243 3.54 2.29 16.82
C MET A 243 3.40 1.41 15.59
N LYS A 244 4.07 0.25 15.56
CA LYS A 244 3.96 -0.73 14.47
C LYS A 244 2.55 -1.28 14.31
N LYS A 245 1.88 -1.60 15.43
CA LYS A 245 0.49 -2.05 15.42
C LYS A 245 -0.43 -1.00 14.82
N GLY A 246 -0.25 0.26 15.19
CA GLY A 246 -1.00 1.38 14.63
C GLY A 246 -0.76 1.54 13.11
N LEU A 247 0.51 1.53 12.68
CA LEU A 247 0.89 1.59 11.26
C LEU A 247 0.33 0.42 10.46
N PHE A 248 0.35 -0.79 11.00
CA PHE A 248 -0.28 -1.95 10.37
C PHE A 248 -1.81 -1.79 10.27
N GLY A 249 -2.42 -1.10 11.23
CA GLY A 249 -3.84 -0.79 11.24
C GLY A 249 -4.31 0.14 10.12
N ILE A 250 -3.41 0.87 9.43
CA ILE A 250 -3.75 1.83 8.35
C ILE A 250 -4.58 1.18 7.24
N ILE A 251 -4.38 -0.10 6.96
CA ILE A 251 -5.15 -0.85 5.96
C ILE A 251 -6.64 -1.00 6.31
N ASN A 252 -7.03 -0.69 7.54
CA ASN A 252 -8.43 -0.67 8.01
C ASN A 252 -9.07 0.72 7.92
N PHE A 253 -8.34 1.74 7.49
CA PHE A 253 -8.89 3.08 7.34
C PHE A 253 -9.68 3.21 6.04
N ASP A 254 -10.55 4.21 6.00
CA ASP A 254 -11.33 4.56 4.83
C ASP A 254 -10.58 5.54 3.92
N MET A 255 -10.81 5.40 2.62
CA MET A 255 -10.57 6.39 1.58
C MET A 255 -11.82 6.51 0.72
N SER A 256 -11.95 7.59 -0.05
CA SER A 256 -13.06 7.77 -0.98
C SER A 256 -12.67 7.31 -2.40
N VAL A 257 -13.52 6.53 -3.05
CA VAL A 257 -13.40 6.23 -4.48
C VAL A 257 -14.71 6.62 -5.16
N LYS A 258 -14.66 7.63 -6.03
CA LYS A 258 -15.83 8.18 -6.74
C LYS A 258 -16.96 8.65 -5.80
N GLY A 259 -16.61 9.14 -4.63
CA GLY A 259 -17.56 9.62 -3.62
C GLY A 259 -18.04 8.57 -2.63
N ASP A 260 -17.75 7.28 -2.86
CA ASP A 260 -18.08 6.20 -1.92
C ASP A 260 -16.91 5.96 -0.96
N MET A 261 -17.20 5.87 0.35
CA MET A 261 -16.22 5.48 1.35
C MET A 261 -15.95 3.98 1.29
N ARG A 262 -14.68 3.63 1.26
CA ARG A 262 -14.22 2.25 1.13
C ARG A 262 -12.97 2.02 1.97
N ILE A 263 -12.87 0.87 2.59
CA ILE A 263 -11.65 0.43 3.27
C ILE A 263 -10.47 0.38 2.29
N VAL A 264 -9.29 0.76 2.74
CA VAL A 264 -8.05 0.83 1.93
C VAL A 264 -7.81 -0.42 1.10
N SER A 265 -8.01 -1.62 1.67
CA SER A 265 -7.84 -2.88 0.92
C SER A 265 -8.77 -2.99 -0.30
N ASN A 266 -10.01 -2.52 -0.18
CA ASN A 266 -10.95 -2.49 -1.31
C ASN A 266 -10.57 -1.41 -2.32
N CYS A 267 -10.10 -0.25 -1.87
CA CYS A 267 -9.59 0.80 -2.76
C CYS A 267 -8.41 0.30 -3.61
N ILE A 268 -7.50 -0.48 -3.02
CA ILE A 268 -6.39 -1.13 -3.73
C ILE A 268 -6.93 -2.08 -4.81
N ASP A 269 -7.86 -2.97 -4.46
CA ASP A 269 -8.42 -3.93 -5.41
C ASP A 269 -9.19 -3.22 -6.55
N MET A 270 -9.93 -2.15 -6.25
CA MET A 270 -10.61 -1.33 -7.26
C MET A 270 -9.62 -0.64 -8.22
N LEU A 271 -8.54 -0.05 -7.70
CA LEU A 271 -7.49 0.55 -8.51
C LEU A 271 -6.88 -0.48 -9.47
N ILE A 272 -6.45 -1.64 -8.96
CA ILE A 272 -5.80 -2.69 -9.75
C ILE A 272 -6.76 -3.31 -10.77
N ALA A 273 -8.03 -3.54 -10.40
CA ALA A 273 -9.07 -3.99 -11.32
C ALA A 273 -9.29 -2.98 -12.46
N SER A 274 -9.36 -1.69 -12.13
CA SER A 274 -9.53 -0.63 -13.10
C SER A 274 -8.33 -0.51 -14.06
N TYR A 275 -7.12 -0.69 -13.56
CA TYR A 275 -5.91 -0.74 -14.36
C TYR A 275 -5.93 -1.94 -15.33
N SER A 276 -6.22 -3.15 -14.84
CA SER A 276 -6.36 -4.33 -15.68
C SER A 276 -7.42 -4.13 -16.78
N SER A 277 -8.53 -3.47 -16.45
CA SER A 277 -9.59 -3.14 -17.41
C SER A 277 -9.15 -2.09 -18.45
N ALA A 278 -8.33 -1.12 -18.05
CA ALA A 278 -7.79 -0.11 -18.95
C ALA A 278 -6.80 -0.71 -19.97
N LEU A 279 -5.96 -1.64 -19.54
CA LEU A 279 -5.06 -2.39 -20.43
C LEU A 279 -5.82 -3.17 -21.50
N GLN A 280 -7.01 -3.67 -21.18
CA GLN A 280 -7.87 -4.40 -22.10
C GLN A 280 -8.70 -3.47 -23.03
N GLY A 281 -8.53 -2.15 -22.93
CA GLY A 281 -9.23 -1.17 -23.74
C GLY A 281 -10.69 -0.91 -23.35
N ASN A 282 -11.14 -1.43 -22.19
CA ASN A 282 -12.52 -1.28 -21.75
C ASN A 282 -12.80 0.07 -21.10
N ARG A 283 -11.74 0.81 -20.70
CA ARG A 283 -11.84 2.12 -20.05
C ARG A 283 -10.53 2.92 -20.19
N THR A 284 -10.58 4.19 -19.86
CA THR A 284 -9.42 5.11 -19.92
C THR A 284 -9.09 5.73 -18.56
N GLU A 285 -9.96 5.58 -17.58
CA GLU A 285 -9.83 6.17 -16.25
C GLU A 285 -9.58 5.09 -15.20
N LEU A 286 -8.75 5.42 -14.20
CA LEU A 286 -8.49 4.60 -13.04
C LEU A 286 -9.46 4.93 -11.89
N ASP A 287 -9.77 3.94 -11.07
CA ASP A 287 -10.50 4.13 -9.83
C ASP A 287 -9.50 4.48 -8.72
N LEU A 288 -9.12 5.76 -8.69
CA LEU A 288 -8.09 6.28 -7.80
C LEU A 288 -8.70 6.68 -6.45
N PRO A 289 -8.04 6.34 -5.33
CA PRO A 289 -8.52 6.71 -4.00
C PRO A 289 -8.21 8.17 -3.68
N GLU A 290 -9.17 8.84 -3.07
CA GLU A 290 -9.03 10.19 -2.52
C GLU A 290 -8.90 10.12 -1.00
N LEU A 291 -7.96 10.88 -0.46
CA LEU A 291 -7.72 10.97 0.98
C LEU A 291 -8.89 11.68 1.66
N ILE A 292 -9.32 11.13 2.79
CA ILE A 292 -10.31 11.72 3.69
C ILE A 292 -9.74 11.82 5.10
N GLN A 293 -10.48 12.42 6.03
CA GLN A 293 -10.10 12.40 7.43
C GLN A 293 -9.88 10.96 7.93
N LEU A 294 -8.87 10.76 8.78
CA LEU A 294 -8.56 9.44 9.32
C LEU A 294 -9.77 8.85 10.05
N GLN A 295 -10.30 7.79 9.50
CA GLN A 295 -11.43 7.06 10.03
C GLN A 295 -11.20 5.56 9.84
N VAL A 296 -11.28 4.81 10.93
CA VAL A 296 -11.28 3.34 10.86
C VAL A 296 -12.62 2.89 10.29
N HIS A 297 -12.59 1.99 9.32
CA HIS A 297 -13.80 1.45 8.70
C HIS A 297 -14.71 0.78 9.73
N SER A 298 -15.98 1.15 9.77
CA SER A 298 -16.99 0.46 10.57
C SER A 298 -17.78 -0.49 9.67
N TYR A 299 -17.81 -1.76 10.02
CA TYR A 299 -18.68 -2.74 9.37
C TYR A 299 -20.07 -2.60 9.98
N GLU A 300 -21.06 -2.19 9.17
CA GLU A 300 -22.46 -2.21 9.55
C GLU A 300 -22.99 -3.64 9.66
#